data_86d150e6169eb3f478510fe0191d4d62
#
_entry.id   86d150e6169eb3f478510fe0191d4d62
#
_cell.length_a   1.000
_cell.length_b   1.000
_cell.length_c   1.000
_cell.angle_alpha   90.00
_cell.angle_beta   90.00
_cell.angle_gamma   90.00
#
_symmetry.space_group_name_H-M   'P 1'
#
loop_
_entity.id
_entity.type
_entity.pdbx_description
1 polymer ?
#
loop_
_entity_poly.entity_id
_entity_poly.type
_entity_poly.pdbx_seq_one_letter_code
_entity_poly.pdbx_strand_id
1 'polypeptide(L)'
;GELADLQATRAWLVETLETTLELLAAIGVEDDESLYFHRLALFYEELHAEAFAVLAQTLGVDCGLVARPAFHAARPPLLFPATRWLLGSSGAGFRFDNEAAPHPVAIPEFEIDAQALTWAQYGEFVADGGYDERAHWSDEGWAWLEREGRRTPRHVDQMRHGVLQRRFGVLARVPPSHPAVHVSWYEADAWCRWAGRRLPSEVEWEAAAHQGATRGFRWGEVREWTATTFRPYPGFVAGPWRDYSLPAFGTHKVLRGASFATRSTLRSARFRGFALPARDDGFFGFRSCAS
;
A
#
# COMPACT_ATOMS: atom_id res chain seq x y z
N GLY A 1 17.25 27.95 -0.65
CA GLY A 1 17.68 28.07 -2.04
C GLY A 1 16.47 28.30 -2.92
N GLU A 2 16.61 29.12 -3.96
CA GLU A 2 15.55 29.23 -4.96
C GLU A 2 15.38 27.90 -5.69
N LEU A 3 14.13 27.52 -5.91
CA LEU A 3 13.80 26.37 -6.77
C LEU A 3 14.18 26.72 -8.21
N ALA A 4 14.76 25.74 -8.92
CA ALA A 4 15.01 25.89 -10.35
C ALA A 4 13.68 26.11 -11.09
N ASP A 5 13.70 26.91 -12.15
CA ASP A 5 12.52 27.06 -13.01
C ASP A 5 12.16 25.75 -13.74
N LEU A 6 10.97 25.69 -14.30
CA LEU A 6 10.47 24.48 -14.97
C LEU A 6 11.36 24.06 -16.15
N GLN A 7 11.93 25.02 -16.90
CA GLN A 7 12.77 24.73 -18.06
C GLN A 7 14.12 24.15 -17.61
N ALA A 8 14.75 24.75 -16.60
CA ALA A 8 15.98 24.26 -16.02
C ALA A 8 15.80 22.86 -15.40
N THR A 9 14.69 22.64 -14.69
CA THR A 9 14.36 21.34 -14.13
C THR A 9 14.20 20.27 -15.22
N ARG A 10 13.51 20.59 -16.31
CA ARG A 10 13.35 19.66 -17.45
C ARG A 10 14.69 19.37 -18.15
N ALA A 11 15.51 20.38 -18.37
CA ALA A 11 16.83 20.20 -18.96
C ALA A 11 17.71 19.28 -18.12
N TRP A 12 17.73 19.49 -16.81
CA TRP A 12 18.46 18.65 -15.87
C TRP A 12 17.98 17.19 -15.86
N LEU A 13 16.66 16.97 -15.91
CA LEU A 13 16.09 15.62 -16.00
C LEU A 13 16.48 14.90 -17.28
N VAL A 14 16.49 15.60 -18.43
CA VAL A 14 16.92 15.02 -19.70
C VAL A 14 18.40 14.66 -19.66
N GLU A 15 19.27 15.58 -19.22
CA GLU A 15 20.70 15.33 -19.08
C GLU A 15 21.00 14.14 -18.15
N THR A 16 20.29 14.05 -17.01
CA THR A 16 20.41 12.94 -16.09
C THR A 16 20.01 11.61 -16.73
N LEU A 17 18.93 11.61 -17.51
CA LEU A 17 18.48 10.42 -18.25
C LEU A 17 19.51 10.00 -19.29
N GLU A 18 20.00 10.94 -20.12
CA GLU A 18 21.02 10.68 -21.16
C GLU A 18 22.29 10.08 -20.55
N THR A 19 22.81 10.69 -19.48
CA THR A 19 23.96 10.17 -18.73
C THR A 19 23.71 8.76 -18.18
N THR A 20 22.51 8.50 -17.66
CA THR A 20 22.14 7.18 -17.14
C THR A 20 22.11 6.12 -18.25
N LEU A 21 21.57 6.48 -19.43
CA LEU A 21 21.54 5.59 -20.59
C LEU A 21 22.95 5.32 -21.16
N GLU A 22 23.83 6.32 -21.19
CA GLU A 22 25.24 6.13 -21.58
C GLU A 22 25.97 5.17 -20.63
N LEU A 23 25.79 5.35 -19.32
CA LEU A 23 26.37 4.46 -18.32
C LEU A 23 25.83 3.02 -18.45
N LEU A 24 24.52 2.87 -18.70
CA LEU A 24 23.91 1.56 -18.93
C LEU A 24 24.47 0.89 -20.19
N ALA A 25 24.63 1.66 -21.29
CA ALA A 25 25.20 1.14 -22.53
C ALA A 25 26.68 0.72 -22.42
N ALA A 26 27.40 1.31 -21.48
CA ALA A 26 28.81 0.97 -21.20
C ALA A 26 28.99 -0.31 -20.37
N ILE A 27 27.90 -0.91 -19.83
CA ILE A 27 27.98 -2.16 -19.06
C ILE A 27 28.35 -3.30 -19.97
N GLY A 28 29.50 -3.93 -19.71
CA GLY A 28 29.99 -5.06 -20.50
C GLY A 28 29.38 -6.42 -20.14
N VAL A 29 28.86 -6.58 -18.94
CA VAL A 29 28.23 -7.82 -18.42
C VAL A 29 26.89 -7.47 -17.79
N GLU A 30 25.83 -8.05 -18.32
CA GLU A 30 24.45 -7.83 -17.85
C GLU A 30 24.08 -8.84 -16.74
N ASP A 31 24.73 -8.73 -15.59
CA ASP A 31 24.38 -9.49 -14.39
C ASP A 31 23.64 -8.62 -13.34
N ASP A 32 23.14 -9.26 -12.28
CA ASP A 32 22.37 -8.58 -11.25
C ASP A 32 23.19 -7.55 -10.44
N GLU A 33 24.49 -7.75 -10.31
CA GLU A 33 25.39 -6.84 -9.59
C GLU A 33 25.66 -5.58 -10.43
N SER A 34 26.05 -5.74 -11.68
CA SER A 34 26.33 -4.62 -12.62
C SER A 34 25.08 -3.77 -12.86
N LEU A 35 23.90 -4.38 -12.93
CA LEU A 35 22.63 -3.69 -13.18
C LEU A 35 21.95 -3.16 -11.91
N TYR A 36 22.52 -3.43 -10.72
CA TYR A 36 21.84 -3.11 -9.45
C TYR A 36 21.42 -1.64 -9.34
N PHE A 37 22.33 -0.70 -9.56
CA PHE A 37 22.03 0.73 -9.40
C PHE A 37 21.11 1.27 -10.50
N HIS A 38 21.16 0.76 -11.71
CA HIS A 38 20.24 1.13 -12.78
C HIS A 38 18.82 0.65 -12.46
N ARG A 39 18.67 -0.57 -11.95
CA ARG A 39 17.39 -1.08 -11.50
C ARG A 39 16.88 -0.34 -10.26
N LEU A 40 17.77 -0.05 -9.30
CA LEU A 40 17.40 0.76 -8.14
C LEU A 40 16.86 2.13 -8.56
N ALA A 41 17.53 2.81 -9.49
CA ALA A 41 17.07 4.10 -10.02
C ALA A 41 15.68 3.97 -10.68
N LEU A 42 15.47 2.95 -11.52
CA LEU A 42 14.17 2.69 -12.14
C LEU A 42 13.06 2.49 -11.10
N PHE A 43 13.28 1.62 -10.14
CA PHE A 43 12.30 1.35 -9.08
C PHE A 43 12.06 2.58 -8.18
N TYR A 44 13.11 3.37 -7.94
CA TYR A 44 13.02 4.62 -7.20
C TYR A 44 12.15 5.66 -7.93
N GLU A 45 12.35 5.84 -9.23
CA GLU A 45 11.51 6.71 -10.07
C GLU A 45 10.04 6.28 -10.06
N GLU A 46 9.77 4.99 -10.08
CA GLU A 46 8.41 4.46 -10.02
C GLU A 46 7.73 4.68 -8.66
N LEU A 47 8.50 4.58 -7.55
CA LEU A 47 8.01 4.96 -6.22
C LEU A 47 7.67 6.45 -6.17
N HIS A 48 8.50 7.30 -6.79
CA HIS A 48 8.24 8.74 -6.88
C HIS A 48 7.03 9.06 -7.74
N ALA A 49 6.80 8.34 -8.83
CA ALA A 49 5.60 8.52 -9.65
C ALA A 49 4.32 8.32 -8.83
N GLU A 50 4.26 7.29 -7.97
CA GLU A 50 3.14 7.11 -7.05
C GLU A 50 3.10 8.20 -5.97
N ALA A 51 4.25 8.63 -5.42
CA ALA A 51 4.32 9.72 -4.45
C ALA A 51 3.84 11.06 -5.04
N PHE A 52 4.17 11.36 -6.30
CA PHE A 52 3.64 12.53 -7.00
C PHE A 52 2.13 12.46 -7.21
N ALA A 53 1.58 11.27 -7.49
CA ALA A 53 0.13 11.08 -7.58
C ALA A 53 -0.55 11.36 -6.22
N VAL A 54 0.05 10.91 -5.10
CA VAL A 54 -0.42 11.21 -3.74
C VAL A 54 -0.34 12.71 -3.46
N LEU A 55 0.75 13.36 -3.85
CA LEU A 55 0.91 14.80 -3.72
C LEU A 55 -0.15 15.57 -4.53
N ALA A 56 -0.39 15.18 -5.78
CA ALA A 56 -1.42 15.78 -6.63
C ALA A 56 -2.82 15.60 -6.02
N GLN A 57 -3.12 14.42 -5.47
CA GLN A 57 -4.36 14.17 -4.73
C GLN A 57 -4.49 15.11 -3.52
N THR A 58 -3.42 15.27 -2.75
CA THR A 58 -3.41 16.13 -1.55
C THR A 58 -3.60 17.61 -1.90
N LEU A 59 -2.96 18.07 -2.98
CA LEU A 59 -3.07 19.45 -3.47
C LEU A 59 -4.34 19.71 -4.28
N GLY A 60 -5.10 18.67 -4.61
CA GLY A 60 -6.29 18.79 -5.46
C GLY A 60 -5.97 19.15 -6.91
N VAL A 61 -4.83 18.70 -7.44
CA VAL A 61 -4.38 18.97 -8.80
C VAL A 61 -4.64 17.76 -9.68
N ASP A 62 -5.21 17.96 -10.87
CA ASP A 62 -5.34 16.88 -11.85
C ASP A 62 -3.96 16.51 -12.41
N CYS A 63 -3.59 15.25 -12.24
CA CYS A 63 -2.34 14.69 -12.78
C CYS A 63 -2.57 13.73 -13.96
N GLY A 64 -3.76 13.72 -14.53
CA GLY A 64 -4.12 12.85 -15.65
C GLY A 64 -4.28 11.37 -15.28
N LEU A 65 -4.18 11.01 -14.00
CA LEU A 65 -4.41 9.66 -13.55
C LEU A 65 -5.91 9.42 -13.37
N VAL A 66 -6.45 8.52 -14.18
CA VAL A 66 -7.82 8.05 -14.02
C VAL A 66 -7.79 6.79 -13.19
N ALA A 67 -8.21 6.88 -11.92
CA ALA A 67 -8.59 5.70 -11.18
C ALA A 67 -9.76 5.03 -11.92
N ARG A 68 -9.50 3.91 -12.55
CA ARG A 68 -10.54 3.03 -13.13
C ARG A 68 -10.69 1.82 -12.23
N PRO A 69 -11.36 1.95 -11.07
CA PRO A 69 -11.67 0.76 -10.29
C PRO A 69 -12.63 -0.05 -11.16
N ALA A 70 -12.24 -1.27 -11.47
CA ALA A 70 -13.14 -2.18 -12.15
C ALA A 70 -14.30 -2.47 -11.20
N PHE A 71 -15.53 -2.46 -11.74
CA PHE A 71 -16.67 -2.97 -10.98
C PHE A 71 -16.41 -4.44 -10.66
N HIS A 72 -16.33 -4.75 -9.40
CA HIS A 72 -16.21 -6.12 -8.93
C HIS A 72 -17.46 -6.48 -8.14
N ALA A 73 -18.13 -7.54 -8.56
CA ALA A 73 -19.14 -8.16 -7.73
C ALA A 73 -18.49 -8.60 -6.40
N ALA A 74 -19.24 -8.47 -5.31
CA ALA A 74 -18.81 -8.96 -4.01
C ALA A 74 -18.45 -10.45 -4.11
N ARG A 75 -17.36 -10.85 -3.47
CA ARG A 75 -16.86 -12.22 -3.47
C ARG A 75 -16.85 -12.76 -2.04
N PRO A 76 -17.16 -14.04 -1.85
CA PRO A 76 -17.00 -14.66 -0.55
C PRO A 76 -15.52 -14.67 -0.16
N PRO A 77 -15.23 -14.63 1.15
CA PRO A 77 -13.89 -14.84 1.66
C PRO A 77 -13.30 -16.19 1.21
N LEU A 78 -11.99 -16.27 1.24
CA LEU A 78 -11.23 -17.47 0.86
C LEU A 78 -10.62 -18.11 2.09
N LEU A 79 -10.86 -19.40 2.27
CA LEU A 79 -10.24 -20.21 3.32
C LEU A 79 -8.93 -20.82 2.79
N PHE A 80 -7.86 -20.69 3.56
CA PHE A 80 -6.55 -21.28 3.30
C PHE A 80 -6.18 -22.23 4.43
N PRO A 81 -5.79 -23.48 4.13
CA PRO A 81 -5.35 -24.42 5.15
C PRO A 81 -4.03 -24.00 5.78
N ALA A 82 -3.75 -24.51 6.97
CA ALA A 82 -2.45 -24.33 7.61
C ALA A 82 -1.32 -24.77 6.68
N THR A 83 -0.29 -23.93 6.57
CA THR A 83 0.82 -24.18 5.63
C THR A 83 2.14 -23.60 6.14
N ARG A 84 3.24 -23.96 5.50
CA ARG A 84 4.52 -23.26 5.63
C ARG A 84 4.77 -22.47 4.36
N TRP A 85 4.96 -21.19 4.51
CA TRP A 85 5.19 -20.25 3.41
C TRP A 85 6.62 -19.72 3.44
N LEU A 86 7.25 -19.61 2.28
CA LEU A 86 8.55 -18.97 2.15
C LEU A 86 8.33 -17.47 1.93
N LEU A 87 8.34 -16.71 3.03
CA LEU A 87 8.15 -15.26 3.03
C LEU A 87 9.45 -14.58 2.58
N GLY A 88 9.33 -13.59 1.72
CA GLY A 88 10.46 -12.87 1.15
C GLY A 88 10.78 -13.31 -0.28
N SER A 89 11.77 -12.65 -0.88
CA SER A 89 12.12 -12.81 -2.28
C SER A 89 13.50 -13.43 -2.45
N SER A 90 13.58 -14.47 -3.31
CA SER A 90 14.82 -15.08 -3.79
C SER A 90 14.82 -15.10 -5.32
N GLY A 91 15.99 -15.22 -5.91
CA GLY A 91 16.15 -15.36 -7.36
C GLY A 91 16.80 -14.15 -8.01
N ALA A 92 16.86 -14.16 -9.34
CA ALA A 92 17.44 -13.11 -10.15
C ALA A 92 16.54 -11.86 -10.18
N GLY A 93 17.13 -10.73 -10.50
CA GLY A 93 16.46 -9.43 -10.64
C GLY A 93 16.55 -8.56 -9.40
N PHE A 94 15.97 -7.34 -9.53
CA PHE A 94 15.98 -6.37 -8.44
C PHE A 94 14.97 -6.70 -7.36
N ARG A 95 15.35 -6.47 -6.12
CA ARG A 95 14.50 -6.45 -4.92
C ARG A 95 15.03 -5.44 -3.93
N PHE A 96 14.15 -4.83 -3.17
CA PHE A 96 14.56 -3.98 -2.05
C PHE A 96 15.17 -4.84 -0.92
N ASP A 97 16.00 -4.22 -0.11
CA ASP A 97 16.68 -4.92 1.00
C ASP A 97 15.72 -5.56 1.99
N ASN A 98 14.56 -4.93 2.21
CA ASN A 98 13.52 -5.40 3.14
C ASN A 98 12.72 -6.61 2.62
N GLU A 99 12.84 -6.95 1.35
CA GLU A 99 12.21 -8.10 0.70
C GLU A 99 13.15 -9.32 0.62
N ALA A 100 14.44 -9.08 0.78
CA ALA A 100 15.46 -10.10 0.73
C ALA A 100 15.43 -11.04 1.97
N ALA A 101 16.30 -12.05 1.98
CA ALA A 101 16.39 -13.05 3.04
C ALA A 101 15.10 -13.89 3.20
N PRO A 102 14.73 -14.69 2.18
CA PRO A 102 13.56 -15.56 2.26
C PRO A 102 13.71 -16.57 3.39
N HIS A 103 12.64 -16.72 4.17
CA HIS A 103 12.63 -17.61 5.33
C HIS A 103 11.26 -18.29 5.50
N PRO A 104 11.23 -19.51 6.05
CA PRO A 104 9.99 -20.23 6.23
C PRO A 104 9.20 -19.68 7.43
N VAL A 105 7.91 -19.40 7.20
CA VAL A 105 6.95 -18.98 8.24
C VAL A 105 5.80 -19.98 8.28
N ALA A 106 5.44 -20.46 9.45
CA ALA A 106 4.24 -21.28 9.63
C ALA A 106 3.01 -20.36 9.68
N ILE A 107 2.02 -20.67 8.88
CA ILE A 107 0.74 -19.95 8.85
C ILE A 107 -0.32 -20.94 9.30
N PRO A 108 -1.10 -20.66 10.37
CA PRO A 108 -2.29 -21.42 10.71
C PRO A 108 -3.33 -21.37 9.59
N GLU A 109 -4.36 -22.18 9.68
CA GLU A 109 -5.55 -22.02 8.85
C GLU A 109 -6.14 -20.62 9.05
N PHE A 110 -6.51 -19.94 7.97
CA PHE A 110 -7.07 -18.60 8.02
C PHE A 110 -8.07 -18.36 6.89
N GLU A 111 -9.05 -17.52 7.17
CA GLU A 111 -9.98 -16.98 6.20
C GLU A 111 -9.66 -15.51 5.94
N ILE A 112 -9.61 -15.12 4.67
CA ILE A 112 -9.27 -13.76 4.24
C ILE A 112 -10.25 -13.29 3.15
N ASP A 113 -10.63 -12.02 3.18
CA ASP A 113 -11.46 -11.42 2.13
C ASP A 113 -10.78 -11.55 0.76
N ALA A 114 -11.56 -11.92 -0.25
CA ALA A 114 -11.05 -12.11 -1.61
C ALA A 114 -10.69 -10.79 -2.32
N GLN A 115 -11.10 -9.64 -1.78
CA GLN A 115 -10.87 -8.30 -2.31
C GLN A 115 -10.72 -7.29 -1.17
N ALA A 116 -10.21 -6.10 -1.48
CA ALA A 116 -10.14 -5.00 -0.52
C ALA A 116 -11.55 -4.59 -0.06
N LEU A 117 -11.66 -4.12 1.18
CA LEU A 117 -12.89 -3.64 1.78
C LEU A 117 -13.51 -2.52 0.97
N THR A 118 -14.80 -2.59 0.73
CA THR A 118 -15.54 -1.62 -0.08
C THR A 118 -16.07 -0.44 0.73
N TRP A 119 -16.42 0.65 0.05
CA TRP A 119 -17.09 1.78 0.68
C TRP A 119 -18.45 1.41 1.28
N ALA A 120 -19.16 0.42 0.70
CA ALA A 120 -20.41 -0.07 1.30
C ALA A 120 -20.15 -0.63 2.70
N GLN A 121 -19.20 -1.54 2.84
CA GLN A 121 -18.84 -2.15 4.12
C GLN A 121 -18.27 -1.14 5.12
N TYR A 122 -17.44 -0.21 4.62
CA TYR A 122 -16.89 0.85 5.48
C TYR A 122 -18.00 1.81 5.97
N GLY A 123 -18.99 2.08 5.13
CA GLY A 123 -20.14 2.91 5.45
C GLY A 123 -21.00 2.34 6.57
N GLU A 124 -21.11 1.02 6.71
CA GLU A 124 -21.81 0.36 7.81
C GLU A 124 -21.17 0.70 9.16
N PHE A 125 -19.84 0.63 9.26
CA PHE A 125 -19.08 1.04 10.44
C PHE A 125 -19.32 2.50 10.81
N VAL A 126 -19.30 3.39 9.82
CA VAL A 126 -19.55 4.83 10.04
C VAL A 126 -20.99 5.09 10.49
N ALA A 127 -21.96 4.41 9.86
CA ALA A 127 -23.37 4.55 10.18
C ALA A 127 -23.74 4.02 11.57
N ASP A 128 -23.01 3.00 12.04
CA ASP A 128 -23.16 2.41 13.38
C ASP A 128 -22.41 3.20 14.47
N GLY A 129 -21.88 4.38 14.15
CA GLY A 129 -21.16 5.23 15.10
C GLY A 129 -19.73 4.82 15.40
N GLY A 130 -19.09 4.08 14.51
CA GLY A 130 -17.76 3.52 14.72
C GLY A 130 -16.67 4.53 15.06
N TYR A 131 -16.81 5.79 14.63
CA TYR A 131 -15.92 6.89 15.01
C TYR A 131 -16.22 7.52 16.38
N ASP A 132 -17.34 7.20 16.97
CA ASP A 132 -17.78 7.77 18.27
C ASP A 132 -17.64 6.75 19.40
N GLU A 133 -17.52 5.45 19.09
CA GLU A 133 -17.42 4.38 20.07
C GLU A 133 -15.96 4.02 20.36
N ARG A 134 -15.47 4.45 21.55
CA ARG A 134 -14.09 4.25 22.00
C ARG A 134 -13.65 2.77 22.00
N ALA A 135 -14.57 1.84 22.26
CA ALA A 135 -14.27 0.42 22.39
C ALA A 135 -13.72 -0.21 21.10
N HIS A 136 -13.96 0.40 19.94
CA HIS A 136 -13.45 -0.09 18.66
C HIS A 136 -12.00 0.32 18.36
N TRP A 137 -11.44 1.24 19.14
CA TRP A 137 -10.13 1.83 18.87
C TRP A 137 -9.06 1.33 19.84
N SER A 138 -7.83 1.17 19.36
CA SER A 138 -6.67 1.07 20.26
C SER A 138 -6.44 2.41 20.97
N ASP A 139 -5.63 2.43 22.04
CA ASP A 139 -5.35 3.69 22.76
C ASP A 139 -4.67 4.73 21.86
N GLU A 140 -3.70 4.31 21.05
CA GLU A 140 -3.02 5.17 20.09
C GLU A 140 -3.97 5.63 18.96
N GLY A 141 -4.85 4.74 18.50
CA GLY A 141 -5.85 5.05 17.48
C GLY A 141 -6.86 6.06 17.94
N TRP A 142 -7.33 5.94 19.19
CA TRP A 142 -8.25 6.92 19.78
C TRP A 142 -7.60 8.27 19.96
N ALA A 143 -6.37 8.32 20.51
CA ALA A 143 -5.64 9.58 20.67
C ALA A 143 -5.35 10.25 19.32
N TRP A 144 -5.09 9.45 18.26
CA TRP A 144 -4.98 9.96 16.90
C TRP A 144 -6.30 10.55 16.42
N LEU A 145 -7.42 9.85 16.60
CA LEU A 145 -8.75 10.29 16.18
C LEU A 145 -9.18 11.59 16.87
N GLU A 146 -8.95 11.72 18.17
CA GLU A 146 -9.23 12.95 18.94
C GLU A 146 -8.43 14.13 18.41
N ARG A 147 -7.17 13.94 18.06
CA ARG A 147 -6.32 14.99 17.49
C ARG A 147 -6.76 15.40 16.09
N GLU A 148 -7.16 14.46 15.25
CA GLU A 148 -7.62 14.75 13.88
C GLU A 148 -9.03 15.36 13.84
N GLY A 149 -9.86 15.07 14.82
CA GLY A 149 -11.20 15.68 15.00
C GLY A 149 -12.21 15.34 13.90
N ARG A 150 -11.99 14.29 13.12
CA ARG A 150 -12.86 13.90 11.98
C ARG A 150 -13.63 12.61 12.25
N ARG A 151 -14.64 12.37 11.40
CA ARG A 151 -15.56 11.23 11.50
C ARG A 151 -15.70 10.48 10.16
N THR A 152 -14.73 10.67 9.27
CA THR A 152 -14.63 10.02 7.96
C THR A 152 -13.16 9.89 7.56
N PRO A 153 -12.80 8.97 6.68
CA PRO A 153 -11.47 8.93 6.08
C PRO A 153 -11.11 10.23 5.36
N ARG A 154 -9.82 10.45 5.14
CA ARG A 154 -9.32 11.63 4.43
C ARG A 154 -9.96 11.76 3.05
N HIS A 155 -10.19 13.00 2.60
CA HIS A 155 -10.82 13.33 1.32
C HIS A 155 -12.28 12.87 1.15
N VAL A 156 -12.94 12.42 2.21
CA VAL A 156 -14.37 12.10 2.20
C VAL A 156 -15.15 13.23 2.86
N ASP A 157 -16.00 13.89 2.08
CA ASP A 157 -16.81 14.99 2.56
C ASP A 157 -18.13 14.51 3.20
N GLN A 158 -18.67 13.37 2.74
CA GLN A 158 -19.95 12.84 3.22
C GLN A 158 -20.04 11.32 2.98
N MET A 159 -20.71 10.61 3.93
CA MET A 159 -21.00 9.17 3.83
C MET A 159 -22.48 8.80 4.06
N ARG A 160 -23.37 9.73 4.46
CA ARG A 160 -24.76 9.42 4.87
C ARG A 160 -25.66 8.86 3.77
N HIS A 161 -25.53 9.31 2.53
CA HIS A 161 -26.36 8.88 1.37
C HIS A 161 -25.49 8.48 0.19
N GLY A 162 -24.45 7.73 0.47
CA GLY A 162 -23.37 7.40 -0.45
C GLY A 162 -22.13 8.20 -0.14
N VAL A 163 -21.03 7.85 -0.75
CA VAL A 163 -19.72 8.45 -0.49
C VAL A 163 -19.48 9.59 -1.47
N LEU A 164 -19.31 10.81 -0.94
CA LEU A 164 -18.77 11.95 -1.68
C LEU A 164 -17.29 12.10 -1.33
N GLN A 165 -16.43 11.93 -2.30
CA GLN A 165 -14.98 11.94 -2.14
C GLN A 165 -14.35 12.97 -3.07
N ARG A 166 -13.34 13.70 -2.58
CA ARG A 166 -12.47 14.54 -3.40
C ARG A 166 -11.40 13.65 -4.05
N ARG A 167 -11.39 13.66 -5.37
CA ARG A 167 -10.36 12.98 -6.17
C ARG A 167 -9.69 14.01 -7.06
N PHE A 168 -8.41 14.25 -6.84
CA PHE A 168 -7.61 15.25 -7.56
C PHE A 168 -8.35 16.60 -7.68
N GLY A 169 -8.88 17.10 -6.57
CA GLY A 169 -9.65 18.35 -6.48
C GLY A 169 -11.11 18.27 -6.89
N VAL A 170 -11.54 17.22 -7.58
CA VAL A 170 -12.92 17.06 -8.04
C VAL A 170 -13.75 16.30 -6.99
N LEU A 171 -14.86 16.91 -6.53
CA LEU A 171 -15.81 16.22 -5.67
C LEU A 171 -16.70 15.32 -6.51
N ALA A 172 -16.67 14.03 -6.25
CA ALA A 172 -17.41 13.04 -6.98
C ALA A 172 -18.10 12.02 -6.06
N ARG A 173 -19.27 11.54 -6.50
CA ARG A 173 -19.93 10.39 -5.87
C ARG A 173 -19.19 9.11 -6.27
N VAL A 174 -18.74 8.36 -5.28
CA VAL A 174 -18.01 7.10 -5.48
C VAL A 174 -18.98 5.92 -5.37
N PRO A 175 -18.93 4.95 -6.30
CA PRO A 175 -19.72 3.75 -6.19
C PRO A 175 -19.45 2.98 -4.90
N PRO A 176 -20.47 2.46 -4.21
CA PRO A 176 -20.31 1.73 -2.95
C PRO A 176 -19.43 0.47 -3.07
N SER A 177 -19.36 -0.13 -4.27
CA SER A 177 -18.55 -1.32 -4.56
C SER A 177 -17.06 -1.05 -4.76
N HIS A 178 -16.65 0.24 -4.83
CA HIS A 178 -15.24 0.59 -4.93
C HIS A 178 -14.53 0.38 -3.58
N PRO A 179 -13.21 0.08 -3.59
CA PRO A 179 -12.44 -0.02 -2.36
C PRO A 179 -12.47 1.28 -1.54
N ALA A 180 -12.59 1.15 -0.24
CA ALA A 180 -12.31 2.25 0.67
C ALA A 180 -10.82 2.61 0.57
N VAL A 181 -10.55 3.90 0.40
CA VAL A 181 -9.20 4.43 0.17
C VAL A 181 -8.95 5.66 1.04
N HIS A 182 -7.69 5.98 1.28
CA HIS A 182 -7.25 7.03 2.21
C HIS A 182 -7.63 6.73 3.66
N VAL A 183 -7.57 5.45 4.02
CA VAL A 183 -7.82 4.92 5.36
C VAL A 183 -6.48 4.77 6.06
N SER A 184 -6.33 5.29 7.26
CA SER A 184 -5.19 5.04 8.13
C SER A 184 -5.19 3.61 8.67
N TRP A 185 -4.06 3.16 9.21
CA TRP A 185 -4.01 1.86 9.87
C TRP A 185 -4.94 1.80 11.10
N TYR A 186 -5.05 2.91 11.83
CA TYR A 186 -5.93 3.00 13.00
C TYR A 186 -7.41 2.85 12.62
N GLU A 187 -7.83 3.45 11.53
CA GLU A 187 -9.20 3.30 11.01
C GLU A 187 -9.47 1.87 10.52
N ALA A 188 -8.48 1.25 9.88
CA ALA A 188 -8.57 -0.15 9.43
C ALA A 188 -8.67 -1.12 10.62
N ASP A 189 -7.87 -0.92 11.67
CA ASP A 189 -7.92 -1.71 12.91
C ASP A 189 -9.25 -1.52 13.64
N ALA A 190 -9.73 -0.27 13.73
CA ALA A 190 -11.01 0.04 14.36
C ALA A 190 -12.19 -0.62 13.64
N TRP A 191 -12.20 -0.57 12.32
CA TRP A 191 -13.20 -1.29 11.52
C TRP A 191 -13.17 -2.79 11.80
N CYS A 192 -11.96 -3.37 11.82
CA CYS A 192 -11.80 -4.80 12.08
C CYS A 192 -12.34 -5.18 13.48
N ARG A 193 -12.04 -4.38 14.51
CA ARG A 193 -12.55 -4.61 15.88
C ARG A 193 -14.07 -4.50 15.94
N TRP A 194 -14.66 -3.50 15.30
CA TRP A 194 -16.10 -3.35 15.19
C TRP A 194 -16.77 -4.57 14.53
N ALA A 195 -16.17 -5.06 13.44
CA ALA A 195 -16.69 -6.19 12.68
C ALA A 195 -16.42 -7.57 13.32
N GLY A 196 -15.70 -7.64 14.46
CA GLY A 196 -15.26 -8.91 15.05
C GLY A 196 -14.26 -9.65 14.16
N ARG A 197 -13.48 -8.92 13.38
CA ARG A 197 -12.46 -9.41 12.45
C ARG A 197 -11.08 -8.85 12.80
N ARG A 198 -10.05 -9.19 12.04
CA ARG A 198 -8.70 -8.66 12.21
C ARG A 198 -8.06 -8.32 10.86
N LEU A 199 -7.03 -7.49 10.89
CA LEU A 199 -6.18 -7.31 9.73
C LEU A 199 -5.37 -8.60 9.46
N PRO A 200 -5.07 -8.95 8.18
CA PRO A 200 -4.16 -10.03 7.86
C PRO A 200 -2.74 -9.69 8.34
N SER A 201 -1.97 -10.69 8.70
CA SER A 201 -0.52 -10.54 8.74
C SER A 201 0.05 -10.42 7.32
N GLU A 202 1.26 -9.88 7.18
CA GLU A 202 1.89 -9.75 5.85
C GLU A 202 2.11 -11.10 5.18
N VAL A 203 2.36 -12.17 5.94
CA VAL A 203 2.58 -13.51 5.41
C VAL A 203 1.27 -14.16 4.94
N GLU A 204 0.16 -13.97 5.64
CA GLU A 204 -1.18 -14.41 5.21
C GLU A 204 -1.58 -13.72 3.89
N TRP A 205 -1.35 -12.41 3.82
CA TRP A 205 -1.65 -11.64 2.62
C TRP A 205 -0.82 -12.13 1.41
N GLU A 206 0.51 -12.32 1.58
CA GLU A 206 1.40 -12.77 0.51
C GLU A 206 1.03 -14.18 0.05
N ALA A 207 0.81 -15.12 0.98
CA ALA A 207 0.39 -16.48 0.67
C ALA A 207 -0.95 -16.49 -0.09
N ALA A 208 -1.92 -15.71 0.36
CA ALA A 208 -3.23 -15.58 -0.30
C ALA A 208 -3.11 -14.97 -1.70
N ALA A 209 -2.26 -13.98 -1.91
CA ALA A 209 -2.04 -13.36 -3.22
C ALA A 209 -1.46 -14.34 -4.24
N HIS A 210 -0.56 -15.22 -3.81
CA HIS A 210 0.03 -16.24 -4.68
C HIS A 210 -0.87 -17.45 -4.91
N GLN A 211 -1.46 -18.01 -3.85
CA GLN A 211 -2.27 -19.23 -3.93
C GLN A 211 -3.72 -18.97 -4.33
N GLY A 212 -4.23 -17.77 -4.06
CA GLY A 212 -5.61 -17.39 -4.29
C GLY A 212 -5.91 -16.79 -5.66
N ALA A 213 -4.90 -16.53 -6.50
CA ALA A 213 -5.08 -15.86 -7.80
C ALA A 213 -6.14 -16.57 -8.68
N THR A 214 -6.07 -17.89 -8.81
CA THR A 214 -7.04 -18.70 -9.56
C THR A 214 -8.37 -18.90 -8.83
N ARG A 215 -8.42 -18.63 -7.53
CA ARG A 215 -9.62 -18.72 -6.68
C ARG A 215 -10.35 -17.38 -6.57
N GLY A 216 -9.83 -16.35 -7.22
CA GLY A 216 -10.43 -15.03 -7.27
C GLY A 216 -9.94 -14.02 -6.26
N PHE A 217 -8.80 -14.26 -5.60
CA PHE A 217 -8.12 -13.24 -4.82
C PHE A 217 -7.69 -12.07 -5.71
N ARG A 218 -8.16 -10.88 -5.40
CA ARG A 218 -7.91 -9.66 -6.19
C ARG A 218 -7.22 -8.61 -5.34
N TRP A 219 -6.26 -7.92 -5.93
CA TRP A 219 -5.52 -6.81 -5.33
C TRP A 219 -5.02 -5.86 -6.42
N GLY A 220 -4.53 -4.68 -6.01
CA GLY A 220 -3.91 -3.73 -6.93
C GLY A 220 -4.73 -2.46 -7.19
N GLU A 221 -5.79 -2.25 -6.42
CA GLU A 221 -6.59 -1.01 -6.47
C GLU A 221 -6.17 -0.04 -5.37
N VAL A 222 -5.82 -0.56 -4.21
CA VAL A 222 -5.26 0.16 -3.06
C VAL A 222 -4.08 -0.64 -2.49
N ARG A 223 -3.10 0.02 -1.91
CA ARG A 223 -2.13 -0.65 -1.05
C ARG A 223 -2.80 -1.02 0.25
N GLU A 224 -2.57 -2.23 0.73
CA GLU A 224 -3.38 -2.79 1.79
C GLU A 224 -2.61 -2.90 3.10
N TRP A 225 -3.19 -2.32 4.16
CA TRP A 225 -2.67 -2.43 5.51
C TRP A 225 -2.67 -3.88 6.00
N THR A 226 -1.62 -4.24 6.72
CA THR A 226 -1.52 -5.50 7.46
C THR A 226 -1.37 -5.25 8.95
N ALA A 227 -1.60 -6.26 9.78
CA ALA A 227 -1.37 -6.18 11.22
C ALA A 227 0.13 -6.07 11.55
N THR A 228 1.00 -6.49 10.62
CA THR A 228 2.43 -6.66 10.87
C THR A 228 3.15 -5.33 11.06
N THR A 229 3.86 -5.18 12.18
CA THR A 229 4.82 -4.10 12.36
C THR A 229 6.02 -4.35 11.46
N PHE A 230 6.45 -3.32 10.72
CA PHE A 230 7.59 -3.40 9.82
C PHE A 230 8.86 -3.65 10.61
N ARG A 231 9.45 -4.83 10.43
CA ARG A 231 10.69 -5.28 11.08
C ARG A 231 11.59 -5.95 10.04
N PRO A 232 12.91 -5.99 10.26
CA PRO A 232 13.80 -6.73 9.37
C PRO A 232 13.45 -8.22 9.38
N TYR A 233 13.55 -8.85 8.21
CA TYR A 233 13.49 -10.31 8.13
C TYR A 233 14.72 -10.97 8.79
N PRO A 234 14.63 -12.21 9.25
CA PRO A 234 15.80 -12.96 9.73
C PRO A 234 16.90 -12.98 8.66
N GLY A 235 18.12 -12.56 9.03
CA GLY A 235 19.22 -12.46 8.07
C GLY A 235 19.23 -11.20 7.20
N PHE A 236 18.46 -10.19 7.56
CA PHE A 236 18.46 -8.89 6.87
C PHE A 236 19.86 -8.28 6.80
N VAL A 237 20.22 -7.81 5.62
CA VAL A 237 21.42 -7.01 5.37
C VAL A 237 20.99 -5.75 4.63
N ALA A 238 21.32 -4.59 5.18
CA ALA A 238 20.97 -3.32 4.53
C ALA A 238 21.65 -3.23 3.16
N GLY A 239 20.87 -2.88 2.16
CA GLY A 239 21.36 -2.56 0.83
C GLY A 239 22.16 -1.25 0.78
N PRO A 240 22.73 -0.87 -0.37
CA PRO A 240 23.44 0.39 -0.54
C PRO A 240 22.58 1.62 -0.17
N TRP A 241 21.28 1.58 -0.41
CA TRP A 241 20.35 2.62 0.03
C TRP A 241 19.84 2.34 1.45
N ARG A 242 20.72 2.58 2.43
CA ARG A 242 20.46 2.27 3.84
C ARG A 242 19.28 3.02 4.44
N ASP A 243 19.02 4.23 3.98
CA ASP A 243 17.94 5.08 4.50
C ASP A 243 16.55 4.65 4.02
N TYR A 244 16.46 3.64 3.15
CA TYR A 244 15.18 3.14 2.68
C TYR A 244 14.42 2.38 3.77
N SER A 245 14.99 1.37 4.37
CA SER A 245 14.29 0.47 5.31
C SER A 245 14.63 0.72 6.78
N LEU A 246 15.92 0.95 7.09
CA LEU A 246 16.40 1.01 8.48
C LEU A 246 15.64 2.01 9.37
N PRO A 247 15.37 3.25 8.95
CA PRO A 247 14.70 4.24 9.82
C PRO A 247 13.25 3.89 10.15
N ALA A 248 12.61 3.03 9.33
CA ALA A 248 11.21 2.69 9.45
C ALA A 248 10.93 1.46 10.35
N PHE A 249 11.95 0.67 10.65
CA PHE A 249 11.77 -0.53 11.48
C PHE A 249 11.25 -0.21 12.88
N GLY A 250 10.26 -0.99 13.31
CA GLY A 250 9.64 -0.90 14.62
C GLY A 250 8.55 0.16 14.77
N THR A 251 8.50 1.15 13.88
CA THR A 251 7.54 2.28 13.94
C THR A 251 6.47 2.24 12.87
N HIS A 252 6.75 1.62 11.72
CA HIS A 252 5.84 1.53 10.59
C HIS A 252 5.06 0.20 10.58
N LYS A 253 3.95 0.19 9.87
CA LYS A 253 3.17 -1.01 9.52
C LYS A 253 3.47 -1.42 8.09
N VAL A 254 3.43 -2.73 7.83
CA VAL A 254 3.62 -3.25 6.48
C VAL A 254 2.38 -3.01 5.63
N LEU A 255 2.62 -2.51 4.42
CA LEU A 255 1.65 -2.40 3.34
C LEU A 255 1.95 -3.46 2.29
N ARG A 256 0.92 -4.13 1.80
CA ARG A 256 1.03 -5.12 0.73
C ARG A 256 0.26 -4.71 -0.52
N GLY A 257 0.60 -5.35 -1.62
CA GLY A 257 -0.06 -5.13 -2.89
C GLY A 257 0.37 -3.83 -3.58
N ALA A 258 -0.55 -3.28 -4.35
CA ALA A 258 -0.33 -2.11 -5.19
C ALA A 258 -1.58 -1.24 -5.21
N SER A 259 -1.45 0.04 -5.51
CA SER A 259 -2.58 0.92 -5.80
C SER A 259 -2.81 1.04 -7.32
N PHE A 260 -3.88 1.72 -7.70
CA PHE A 260 -4.14 2.05 -9.11
C PHE A 260 -3.04 2.93 -9.73
N ALA A 261 -2.30 3.70 -8.91
CA ALA A 261 -1.21 4.56 -9.33
C ALA A 261 0.14 3.84 -9.41
N THR A 262 0.23 2.62 -8.89
CA THR A 262 1.48 1.84 -8.89
C THR A 262 1.81 1.36 -10.30
N ARG A 263 3.02 1.63 -10.76
CA ARG A 263 3.55 1.17 -12.05
C ARG A 263 3.69 -0.36 -12.09
N SER A 264 3.66 -0.93 -13.29
CA SER A 264 3.61 -2.38 -13.51
C SER A 264 4.81 -3.14 -12.94
N THR A 265 6.00 -2.58 -12.98
CA THR A 265 7.25 -3.15 -12.44
C THR A 265 7.23 -3.28 -10.91
N LEU A 266 6.58 -2.35 -10.21
CA LEU A 266 6.37 -2.42 -8.76
C LEU A 266 5.16 -3.28 -8.33
N ARG A 267 4.33 -3.74 -9.29
CA ARG A 267 3.15 -4.56 -8.98
C ARG A 267 3.54 -6.01 -8.72
N SER A 268 4.07 -6.25 -7.55
CA SER A 268 4.46 -7.59 -7.09
C SER A 268 3.74 -7.93 -5.78
N ALA A 269 3.26 -9.16 -5.66
CA ALA A 269 2.72 -9.67 -4.39
C ALA A 269 3.80 -9.75 -3.29
N ARG A 270 5.07 -9.73 -3.67
CA ARG A 270 6.22 -9.73 -2.75
C ARG A 270 6.69 -8.34 -2.34
N PHE A 271 6.25 -7.29 -3.06
CA PHE A 271 6.60 -5.93 -2.70
C PHE A 271 6.17 -5.61 -1.27
N ARG A 272 7.10 -5.12 -0.49
CA ARG A 272 6.94 -4.87 0.93
C ARG A 272 7.01 -3.38 1.23
N GLY A 273 5.88 -2.69 1.01
CA GLY A 273 5.71 -1.29 1.38
C GLY A 273 5.56 -1.13 2.89
N PHE A 274 5.71 0.11 3.35
CA PHE A 274 5.53 0.45 4.76
C PHE A 274 5.13 1.91 4.93
N ALA A 275 4.36 2.20 5.98
CA ALA A 275 3.99 3.57 6.34
C ALA A 275 3.70 3.68 7.85
N LEU A 276 3.77 4.90 8.39
CA LEU A 276 3.34 5.17 9.76
C LEU A 276 1.85 4.87 9.92
N PRO A 277 1.41 4.31 11.06
CA PRO A 277 0.00 3.96 11.28
C PRO A 277 -0.98 5.12 11.10
N ALA A 278 -0.54 6.33 11.40
CA ALA A 278 -1.35 7.55 11.28
C ALA A 278 -1.49 8.06 9.84
N ARG A 279 -0.71 7.51 8.89
CA ARG A 279 -0.69 8.01 7.52
C ARG A 279 -1.93 7.59 6.76
N ASP A 280 -2.61 8.54 6.13
CA ASP A 280 -3.88 8.35 5.42
C ASP A 280 -3.95 9.12 4.08
N ASP A 281 -2.89 9.84 3.73
CA ASP A 281 -2.77 10.56 2.46
C ASP A 281 -2.52 9.65 1.26
N GLY A 282 -1.92 8.48 1.47
CA GLY A 282 -1.67 7.49 0.43
C GLY A 282 -2.94 6.82 -0.10
N PHE A 283 -2.81 6.11 -1.21
CA PHE A 283 -3.89 5.27 -1.76
C PHE A 283 -3.96 3.95 -0.98
N PHE A 284 -4.20 4.07 0.33
CA PHE A 284 -4.23 2.98 1.29
C PHE A 284 -5.65 2.54 1.61
N GLY A 285 -5.86 1.25 1.65
CA GLY A 285 -7.06 0.59 2.10
C GLY A 285 -6.67 -0.68 2.87
N PHE A 286 -7.57 -1.63 2.98
CA PHE A 286 -7.31 -2.89 3.67
C PHE A 286 -8.30 -3.97 3.27
N ARG A 287 -8.02 -5.18 3.70
CA ARG A 287 -8.96 -6.31 3.77
C ARG A 287 -8.88 -6.93 5.14
N SER A 288 -9.82 -7.79 5.49
CA SER A 288 -9.84 -8.44 6.79
C SER A 288 -9.69 -9.96 6.70
N CYS A 289 -9.30 -10.55 7.82
CA CYS A 289 -9.35 -11.97 8.11
C CYS A 289 -10.39 -12.25 9.18
N ALA A 290 -10.92 -13.48 9.23
CA ALA A 290 -11.63 -13.96 10.39
C ALA A 290 -10.72 -13.92 11.63
N SER A 291 -11.30 -13.67 12.81
CA SER A 291 -10.59 -13.65 14.10
C SER A 291 -10.23 -15.05 14.58
#